data_df8eb05ee0d80d26bdd351edae45c4dd
#
_entry.id   df8eb05ee0d80d26bdd351edae45c4dd
#
_cell.length_a   1.000
_cell.length_b   1.000
_cell.length_c   1.000
_cell.angle_alpha   90.00
_cell.angle_beta   90.00
_cell.angle_gamma   90.00
#
_symmetry.space_group_name_H-M   'P 1'
#
loop_
_entity.id
_entity.type
_entity.pdbx_description
1 polymer ?
#
loop_
_entity_poly.entity_id
_entity_poly.type
_entity_poly.pdbx_seq_one_letter_code
_entity_poly.pdbx_strand_id
1 'polypeptide(L)'
;MATHHGKEGVIKVGSDVAGEVTGFTLETTGDVVEDTQLSDAAKSFIAGRTSFSGSIDMNYDETDTAQENLTVGSTVSFTVLPEGNTAGDQSFTGSGIVTSMGITNGMDAVVTRTVNFQGSGALTKGTV
;
A
#
# COMPACT_ATOMS: atom_id res chain seq x y z
N MET A 1 -0.95 19.58 -15.33
CA MET A 1 -0.71 18.21 -14.85
C MET A 1 0.40 18.24 -13.81
N ALA A 2 0.16 17.63 -12.67
CA ALA A 2 1.14 17.56 -11.59
C ALA A 2 1.77 16.16 -11.56
N THR A 3 3.08 16.10 -11.74
CA THR A 3 3.85 14.87 -11.56
C THR A 3 4.79 15.06 -10.38
N HIS A 4 5.03 13.97 -9.66
CA HIS A 4 5.81 14.03 -8.44
C HIS A 4 7.01 13.11 -8.51
N HIS A 5 8.10 13.53 -7.89
CA HIS A 5 9.28 12.71 -7.74
C HIS A 5 9.02 11.67 -6.64
N GLY A 6 9.51 10.44 -6.83
CA GLY A 6 9.30 9.38 -5.85
C GLY A 6 9.81 9.70 -4.45
N LYS A 7 10.77 10.61 -4.31
CA LYS A 7 11.28 11.03 -2.99
C LYS A 7 10.25 11.74 -2.13
N GLU A 8 9.15 12.21 -2.73
CA GLU A 8 8.07 12.90 -2.01
C GLU A 8 7.14 11.94 -1.30
N GLY A 9 7.15 10.66 -1.68
CA GLY A 9 6.24 9.68 -1.11
C GLY A 9 6.49 9.40 0.36
N VAL A 10 5.42 9.20 1.12
CA VAL A 10 5.44 8.89 2.55
C VAL A 10 4.48 7.77 2.84
N ILE A 11 4.84 6.89 3.77
CA ILE A 11 3.98 5.82 4.27
C ILE A 11 3.83 5.99 5.78
N LYS A 12 2.59 5.90 6.25
CA LYS A 12 2.29 5.84 7.68
C LYS A 12 1.77 4.47 8.05
N VAL A 13 2.21 3.95 9.17
CA VAL A 13 1.70 2.73 9.78
C VAL A 13 0.98 3.16 11.05
N GLY A 14 -0.35 3.07 11.05
CA GLY A 14 -1.15 3.69 12.09
C GLY A 14 -0.98 5.20 12.05
N SER A 15 -0.52 5.80 13.13
CA SER A 15 -0.23 7.23 13.21
C SER A 15 1.25 7.55 13.02
N ASP A 16 2.11 6.53 12.90
CA ASP A 16 3.56 6.71 12.84
C ASP A 16 4.04 6.75 11.38
N VAL A 17 4.91 7.69 11.07
CA VAL A 17 5.54 7.79 9.75
C VAL A 17 6.69 6.79 9.69
N ALA A 18 6.71 5.95 8.66
CA ALA A 18 7.82 5.05 8.42
C ALA A 18 8.98 5.84 7.83
N GLY A 19 10.07 5.94 8.58
CA GLY A 19 11.15 6.85 8.25
C GLY A 19 12.11 6.35 7.18
N GLU A 20 12.34 5.06 7.12
CA GLU A 20 13.41 4.49 6.30
C GLU A 20 12.91 3.85 4.99
N VAL A 21 11.76 4.30 4.49
CA VAL A 21 11.15 3.73 3.28
C VAL A 21 11.95 4.13 2.04
N THR A 22 12.36 3.14 1.25
CA THR A 22 13.05 3.35 -0.01
C THR A 22 12.11 3.29 -1.21
N GLY A 23 10.95 2.62 -1.05
CA GLY A 23 9.96 2.53 -2.10
C GLY A 23 8.72 1.80 -1.63
N PHE A 24 7.64 1.96 -2.35
CA PHE A 24 6.41 1.22 -2.07
C PHE A 24 5.62 0.99 -3.35
N THR A 25 4.77 -0.01 -3.31
CA THR A 25 3.84 -0.32 -4.39
C THR A 25 2.45 -0.50 -3.78
N LEU A 26 1.46 0.13 -4.39
CA LEU A 26 0.07 -0.03 -3.99
C LEU A 26 -0.74 -0.35 -5.23
N GLU A 27 -1.46 -1.46 -5.20
CA GLU A 27 -2.28 -1.91 -6.31
C GLU A 27 -3.71 -2.12 -5.85
N THR A 28 -4.64 -1.52 -6.57
CA THR A 28 -6.08 -1.70 -6.33
C THR A 28 -6.66 -2.46 -7.51
N THR A 29 -7.38 -3.53 -7.23
CA THR A 29 -8.01 -4.37 -8.25
C THR A 29 -9.50 -4.42 -8.06
N GLY A 30 -10.23 -4.55 -9.16
CA GLY A 30 -11.67 -4.71 -9.14
C GLY A 30 -12.06 -5.94 -9.94
N ASP A 31 -12.97 -6.73 -9.41
CA ASP A 31 -13.52 -7.86 -10.12
C ASP A 31 -14.66 -7.41 -11.01
N VAL A 32 -14.86 -8.12 -12.12
CA VAL A 32 -16.00 -7.90 -13.00
C VAL A 32 -16.73 -9.21 -13.17
N VAL A 33 -18.05 -9.14 -13.30
CA VAL A 33 -18.89 -10.28 -13.52
C VAL A 33 -19.61 -10.07 -14.87
N GLU A 34 -19.55 -11.06 -15.74
CA GLU A 34 -20.20 -10.99 -17.03
C GLU A 34 -21.71 -11.20 -16.88
N ASP A 35 -22.48 -10.25 -17.38
CA ASP A 35 -23.95 -10.33 -17.39
C ASP A 35 -24.51 -10.32 -18.81
N THR A 36 -23.71 -10.72 -19.80
CA THR A 36 -24.10 -10.76 -21.20
C THR A 36 -25.29 -11.68 -21.39
N GLN A 37 -26.29 -11.20 -22.11
CA GLN A 37 -27.47 -11.98 -22.46
C GLN A 37 -27.37 -12.51 -23.91
N LEU A 38 -28.16 -13.52 -24.22
CA LEU A 38 -28.14 -14.11 -25.55
C LEU A 38 -28.46 -13.12 -26.67
N SER A 39 -29.24 -12.10 -26.36
CA SER A 39 -29.63 -11.07 -27.31
C SER A 39 -28.57 -10.00 -27.51
N ASP A 40 -27.52 -10.00 -26.70
CA ASP A 40 -26.50 -8.95 -26.75
C ASP A 40 -25.51 -9.21 -27.90
N ALA A 41 -25.22 -8.17 -28.66
CA ALA A 41 -24.22 -8.24 -29.73
C ALA A 41 -22.79 -8.11 -29.17
N ALA A 42 -22.62 -7.52 -27.98
CA ALA A 42 -21.34 -7.35 -27.32
C ALA A 42 -21.41 -7.83 -25.88
N LYS A 43 -20.26 -8.17 -25.31
CA LYS A 43 -20.20 -8.60 -23.91
C LYS A 43 -20.49 -7.44 -22.98
N SER A 44 -21.21 -7.72 -21.90
CA SER A 44 -21.56 -6.77 -20.87
C SER A 44 -21.06 -7.27 -19.51
N PHE A 45 -20.56 -6.38 -18.68
CA PHE A 45 -20.00 -6.73 -17.37
C PHE A 45 -20.54 -5.80 -16.31
N ILE A 46 -20.68 -6.30 -15.09
CA ILE A 46 -20.97 -5.49 -13.91
C ILE A 46 -19.78 -5.52 -12.97
N ALA A 47 -19.58 -4.42 -12.26
CA ALA A 47 -18.50 -4.31 -11.29
C ALA A 47 -18.76 -5.21 -10.09
N GLY A 48 -17.76 -5.99 -9.71
CA GLY A 48 -17.79 -6.83 -8.53
C GLY A 48 -17.11 -6.16 -7.35
N ARG A 49 -16.49 -6.98 -6.52
CA ARG A 49 -15.79 -6.50 -5.32
C ARG A 49 -14.42 -5.93 -5.70
N THR A 50 -13.98 -4.97 -4.90
CA THR A 50 -12.65 -4.39 -5.05
C THR A 50 -11.75 -4.87 -3.92
N SER A 51 -10.44 -4.90 -4.19
CA SER A 51 -9.44 -5.23 -3.19
C SER A 51 -8.18 -4.43 -3.47
N PHE A 52 -7.33 -4.35 -2.46
CA PHE A 52 -6.03 -3.70 -2.64
C PHE A 52 -4.94 -4.51 -1.94
N SER A 53 -3.73 -4.35 -2.44
CA SER A 53 -2.56 -4.99 -1.86
C SER A 53 -1.35 -4.12 -2.14
N GLY A 54 -0.25 -4.40 -1.48
CA GLY A 54 0.95 -3.65 -1.74
C GLY A 54 2.16 -4.21 -1.04
N SER A 55 3.28 -3.56 -1.29
CA SER A 55 4.54 -3.88 -0.65
C SER A 55 5.28 -2.59 -0.30
N ILE A 56 6.07 -2.66 0.74
CA ILE A 56 6.88 -1.55 1.22
C ILE A 56 8.32 -2.04 1.34
N ASP A 57 9.23 -1.35 0.67
CA ASP A 57 10.66 -1.59 0.80
C ASP A 57 11.26 -0.51 1.69
N MET A 58 12.04 -0.91 2.66
CA MET A 58 12.63 0.02 3.61
C MET A 58 13.99 -0.46 4.08
N ASN A 59 14.81 0.47 4.55
CA ASN A 59 16.03 0.11 5.25
C ASN A 59 15.65 -0.33 6.67
N TYR A 60 16.30 -1.38 7.14
CA TYR A 60 16.01 -1.92 8.47
C TYR A 60 16.44 -0.92 9.56
N ASP A 61 15.51 -0.58 10.44
CA ASP A 61 15.76 0.31 11.58
C ASP A 61 14.93 -0.18 12.76
N GLU A 62 15.58 -0.80 13.72
CA GLU A 62 14.92 -1.35 14.91
C GLU A 62 14.36 -0.29 15.84
N THR A 63 14.80 0.97 15.68
CA THR A 63 14.31 2.08 16.49
C THR A 63 13.10 2.79 15.88
N ASP A 64 12.75 2.47 14.64
CA ASP A 64 11.59 3.04 13.96
C ASP A 64 10.31 2.40 14.48
N THR A 65 9.49 3.16 15.20
CA THR A 65 8.23 2.67 15.77
C THR A 65 7.30 2.11 14.71
N ALA A 66 7.25 2.73 13.54
CA ALA A 66 6.39 2.24 12.46
C ALA A 66 6.81 0.83 12.01
N GLN A 67 8.12 0.58 11.90
CA GLN A 67 8.62 -0.76 11.54
C GLN A 67 8.35 -1.79 12.63
N GLU A 68 8.52 -1.42 13.89
CA GLU A 68 8.31 -2.32 15.02
C GLU A 68 6.85 -2.73 15.18
N ASN A 69 5.91 -1.92 14.70
CA ASN A 69 4.48 -2.24 14.75
C ASN A 69 4.05 -3.23 13.66
N LEU A 70 4.92 -3.55 12.72
CA LEU A 70 4.61 -4.48 11.63
C LEU A 70 4.96 -5.90 12.07
N THR A 71 3.94 -6.77 12.13
CA THR A 71 4.10 -8.19 12.48
C THR A 71 3.27 -9.02 11.52
N VAL A 72 3.84 -10.11 11.03
CA VAL A 72 3.12 -11.00 10.12
C VAL A 72 1.85 -11.52 10.79
N GLY A 73 0.73 -11.42 10.09
CA GLY A 73 -0.57 -11.82 10.58
C GLY A 73 -1.32 -10.75 11.34
N SER A 74 -0.71 -9.61 11.61
CA SER A 74 -1.40 -8.52 12.29
C SER A 74 -2.15 -7.64 11.28
N THR A 75 -3.25 -7.04 11.75
CA THR A 75 -4.00 -6.06 10.98
C THR A 75 -3.51 -4.68 11.35
N VAL A 76 -3.09 -3.91 10.36
CA VAL A 76 -2.52 -2.59 10.57
C VAL A 76 -3.20 -1.60 9.62
N SER A 77 -3.37 -0.38 10.09
CA SER A 77 -3.87 0.71 9.26
C SER A 77 -2.69 1.32 8.50
N PHE A 78 -2.81 1.37 7.18
CA PHE A 78 -1.80 1.96 6.30
C PHE A 78 -2.33 3.23 5.68
N THR A 79 -1.49 4.26 5.65
CA THR A 79 -1.77 5.50 4.92
C THR A 79 -0.64 5.74 3.94
N VAL A 80 -0.98 5.81 2.67
CA VAL A 80 0.00 6.03 1.59
C VAL A 80 -0.15 7.45 1.10
N LEU A 81 0.93 8.19 1.10
CA LEU A 81 0.97 9.60 0.72
C LEU A 81 1.93 9.76 -0.46
N PRO A 82 1.45 9.52 -1.71
CA PRO A 82 2.36 9.54 -2.87
C PRO A 82 2.97 10.92 -3.13
N GLU A 83 2.29 11.97 -2.74
CA GLU A 83 2.74 13.35 -2.97
C GLU A 83 3.45 13.94 -1.76
N GLY A 84 3.41 13.26 -0.61
CA GLY A 84 3.99 13.74 0.62
C GLY A 84 2.95 14.02 1.70
N ASN A 85 3.40 14.58 2.81
CA ASN A 85 2.57 14.78 4.01
C ASN A 85 2.22 16.26 4.22
N THR A 86 1.93 16.97 3.16
CA THR A 86 1.54 18.38 3.20
C THR A 86 0.02 18.50 3.09
N ALA A 87 -0.57 19.43 3.85
CA ALA A 87 -2.01 19.65 3.80
C ALA A 87 -2.49 19.93 2.38
N GLY A 88 -3.53 19.23 1.95
CA GLY A 88 -4.07 19.30 0.59
C GLY A 88 -3.56 18.21 -0.33
N ASP A 89 -2.50 17.50 0.02
CA ASP A 89 -1.99 16.38 -0.77
C ASP A 89 -2.91 15.18 -0.69
N GLN A 90 -2.90 14.36 -1.72
CA GLN A 90 -3.76 13.18 -1.78
C GLN A 90 -3.26 12.07 -0.87
N SER A 91 -4.19 11.37 -0.23
CA SER A 91 -3.86 10.25 0.63
C SER A 91 -4.74 9.04 0.31
N PHE A 92 -4.20 7.85 0.53
CA PHE A 92 -4.92 6.59 0.43
C PHE A 92 -4.80 5.87 1.76
N THR A 93 -5.94 5.58 2.38
CA THR A 93 -5.98 4.97 3.70
C THR A 93 -6.78 3.67 3.66
N GLY A 94 -6.28 2.66 4.32
CA GLY A 94 -6.98 1.38 4.44
C GLY A 94 -6.32 0.50 5.47
N SER A 95 -7.02 -0.54 5.87
CA SER A 95 -6.48 -1.55 6.77
C SER A 95 -5.97 -2.73 5.97
N GLY A 96 -4.87 -3.29 6.39
CA GLY A 96 -4.29 -4.44 5.71
C GLY A 96 -3.72 -5.43 6.70
N ILE A 97 -3.57 -6.66 6.23
CA ILE A 97 -2.96 -7.74 7.00
C ILE A 97 -1.57 -7.95 6.43
N VAL A 98 -0.57 -7.90 7.29
CA VAL A 98 0.81 -8.19 6.87
C VAL A 98 0.91 -9.68 6.55
N THR A 99 1.19 -9.99 5.29
CA THR A 99 1.24 -11.37 4.81
C THR A 99 2.64 -11.96 4.86
N SER A 100 3.66 -11.12 4.67
CA SER A 100 5.04 -11.59 4.75
C SER A 100 5.96 -10.42 5.04
N MET A 101 7.08 -10.73 5.67
CA MET A 101 8.16 -9.79 5.93
C MET A 101 9.48 -10.48 5.66
N GLY A 102 10.36 -9.82 4.91
CA GLY A 102 11.68 -10.35 4.62
C GLY A 102 12.75 -9.37 5.06
N ILE A 103 13.87 -9.90 5.51
CA ILE A 103 15.06 -9.11 5.84
C ILE A 103 16.20 -9.63 4.98
N THR A 104 16.86 -8.73 4.27
CA THR A 104 18.00 -9.07 3.43
C THR A 104 19.22 -8.34 3.95
N ASN A 105 20.27 -9.12 4.19
CA ASN A 105 21.55 -8.60 4.71
C ASN A 105 22.68 -9.07 3.81
N GLY A 106 23.31 -8.13 3.11
CA GLY A 106 24.48 -8.40 2.28
C GLY A 106 25.73 -7.78 2.90
N MET A 107 26.88 -8.36 2.58
CA MET A 107 28.15 -7.98 3.20
C MET A 107 28.48 -6.49 3.00
N ASP A 108 28.25 -5.97 1.80
CA ASP A 108 28.59 -4.59 1.44
C ASP A 108 27.35 -3.74 1.19
N ALA A 109 26.19 -4.13 1.76
CA ALA A 109 24.94 -3.46 1.52
C ALA A 109 24.25 -3.10 2.83
N VAL A 110 23.37 -2.13 2.76
CA VAL A 110 22.50 -1.78 3.89
C VAL A 110 21.50 -2.91 4.11
N VAL A 111 21.22 -3.24 5.36
CA VAL A 111 20.17 -4.23 5.68
C VAL A 111 18.82 -3.65 5.27
N THR A 112 18.07 -4.40 4.48
CA THR A 112 16.77 -3.96 3.98
C THR A 112 15.67 -4.88 4.47
N ARG A 113 14.46 -4.32 4.56
CA ARG A 113 13.26 -5.05 4.94
C ARG A 113 12.19 -4.83 3.88
N THR A 114 11.53 -5.91 3.47
CA THR A 114 10.40 -5.86 2.56
C THR A 114 9.17 -6.37 3.29
N VAL A 115 8.09 -5.59 3.28
CA VAL A 115 6.82 -5.96 3.90
C VAL A 115 5.76 -6.04 2.81
N ASN A 116 5.06 -7.17 2.75
CA ASN A 116 3.93 -7.36 1.85
C ASN A 116 2.65 -7.39 2.67
N PHE A 117 1.62 -6.74 2.16
CA PHE A 117 0.33 -6.74 2.84
C PHE A 117 -0.82 -6.95 1.86
N GLN A 118 -1.91 -7.53 2.39
CA GLN A 118 -3.17 -7.68 1.67
C GLN A 118 -4.19 -6.78 2.33
N GLY A 119 -4.82 -5.93 1.55
CA GLY A 119 -5.86 -5.05 2.05
C GLY A 119 -7.07 -5.81 2.55
N SER A 120 -7.66 -5.31 3.63
CA SER A 120 -8.90 -5.83 4.20
C SER A 120 -9.90 -4.69 4.23
N GLY A 121 -10.97 -4.81 3.45
CA GLY A 121 -11.96 -3.74 3.32
C GLY A 121 -11.66 -2.80 2.16
N ALA A 122 -12.20 -1.60 2.22
CA ALA A 122 -12.07 -0.61 1.18
C ALA A 122 -10.87 0.30 1.40
N LEU A 123 -10.24 0.69 0.30
CA LEU A 123 -9.21 1.73 0.32
C LEU A 123 -9.90 3.08 0.17
N THR A 124 -9.67 3.96 1.11
CA THR A 124 -10.28 5.29 1.12
C THR A 124 -9.32 6.31 0.55
N LYS A 125 -9.79 7.07 -0.44
CA LYS A 125 -9.06 8.17 -1.03
C LYS A 125 -9.45 9.47 -0.34
N GLY A 126 -8.47 10.23 0.09
CA GLY A 126 -8.74 11.48 0.79
C GLY A 126 -7.62 12.48 0.60
N THR A 127 -7.59 13.48 1.45
CA THR A 127 -6.54 14.49 1.46
C THR A 127 -5.91 14.59 2.86
N VAL A 128 -4.66 15.01 2.87
CA VAL A 128 -3.93 15.22 4.13
C VAL A 128 -4.51 16.43 4.87
#